data_dd519baec19dd237e182ad41ede975a3
#
_entry.id   dd519baec19dd237e182ad41ede975a3
#
_cell.length_a   1.000
_cell.length_b   1.000
_cell.length_c   1.000
_cell.angle_alpha   90.00
_cell.angle_beta   90.00
_cell.angle_gamma   90.00
#
_symmetry.space_group_name_H-M   'P 1'
#
loop_
_entity.id
_entity.type
_entity.pdbx_description
1 polymer ?
#
loop_
_entity_poly.entity_id
_entity_poly.type
_entity_poly.pdbx_seq_one_letter_code
_entity_poly.pdbx_strand_id
1 'polypeptide(L)'
;MILEFLPLLLTLSPTTLLEAPCIRPSRAGTQVQGEVRVCPGRYRISDPTERGVIIAAASGTRIDLTGVVLESGDSVPSRFAGVGIGSRGVDAVTITGGIVRGYRYGIRIEGGRNHRVTSVELSGSRRLEVRSTPARPDSADRLEILRREVFEPYGGGVLLLQTFGASITGITARNAQNGIGLIEARNSYVADNNVGGNTGWGIHLWRSTGNIIARNRVDHTRRCESQVPASDCGAAAILLRDASDSNTIVDNDLTRSSFGFRLAGARPQLRQSIGNLVHRNDASRALGTAFTAAYGWSNTFLENRADSSAIGFRLDHSGGSTVRGNTVIGSRSAAIVSDHGSDNAILANVLIGGLVGIRIDAPEETGDPSRRYRIDDNVLARLEQGIVLKKTTRAQLRGNLFDGVGDGLVLDGAGHASEVTGNIFLRASRWFIDAPDLSAGGNYWATADASSATAKVKGRISILPWKPATAAGY
;
A
#
# COMPACT_ATOMS: atom_id res chain seq x y z
N MET A 1 -64.70 -19.54 57.35
CA MET A 1 -64.15 -20.33 56.24
C MET A 1 -63.02 -19.53 55.60
N ILE A 2 -61.80 -19.70 56.15
CA ILE A 2 -60.59 -18.96 55.75
C ILE A 2 -59.79 -19.91 54.90
N LEU A 3 -59.61 -19.62 53.61
CA LEU A 3 -58.72 -20.35 52.68
C LEU A 3 -57.29 -19.85 52.89
N GLU A 4 -56.41 -20.70 53.39
CA GLU A 4 -54.96 -20.44 53.39
C GLU A 4 -54.37 -20.74 52.02
N PHE A 5 -53.73 -19.77 51.41
CA PHE A 5 -52.91 -19.94 50.22
C PHE A 5 -51.49 -20.33 50.64
N LEU A 6 -51.07 -21.54 50.30
CA LEU A 6 -49.69 -22.00 50.45
C LEU A 6 -48.86 -21.56 49.21
N PRO A 7 -47.72 -20.83 49.35
CA PRO A 7 -46.88 -20.49 48.21
C PRO A 7 -46.03 -21.71 47.84
N LEU A 8 -46.18 -22.15 46.58
CA LEU A 8 -45.34 -23.16 45.98
C LEU A 8 -43.95 -22.54 45.64
N LEU A 9 -42.94 -22.81 46.45
CA LEU A 9 -41.55 -22.49 46.19
C LEU A 9 -41.02 -23.41 45.08
N LEU A 10 -40.95 -22.89 43.83
CA LEU A 10 -40.18 -23.51 42.75
C LEU A 10 -38.69 -23.33 43.06
N THR A 11 -38.02 -24.37 43.49
CA THR A 11 -36.56 -24.45 43.54
C THR A 11 -36.04 -24.62 42.12
N LEU A 12 -35.56 -23.50 41.50
CA LEU A 12 -34.76 -23.54 40.28
C LEU A 12 -33.42 -24.19 40.61
N SER A 13 -33.25 -25.44 40.24
CA SER A 13 -31.94 -26.09 40.24
C SER A 13 -31.02 -25.33 39.28
N PRO A 14 -29.78 -24.98 39.67
CA PRO A 14 -28.83 -24.38 38.74
C PRO A 14 -28.52 -25.44 37.67
N THR A 15 -29.01 -25.22 36.47
CA THR A 15 -28.53 -25.92 35.29
C THR A 15 -27.05 -25.61 35.14
N THR A 16 -26.19 -26.53 35.58
CA THR A 16 -24.77 -26.53 35.20
C THR A 16 -24.73 -26.61 33.70
N LEU A 17 -24.43 -25.48 33.06
CA LEU A 17 -24.04 -25.46 31.65
C LEU A 17 -22.81 -26.36 31.53
N LEU A 18 -23.01 -27.57 31.04
CA LEU A 18 -21.92 -28.45 30.64
C LEU A 18 -21.09 -27.69 29.60
N GLU A 19 -19.92 -27.21 30.02
CA GLU A 19 -18.98 -26.59 29.06
C GLU A 19 -18.72 -27.63 27.96
N ALA A 20 -18.88 -27.18 26.70
CA ALA A 20 -18.58 -28.02 25.56
C ALA A 20 -17.15 -28.58 25.68
N PRO A 21 -16.93 -29.86 25.35
CA PRO A 21 -15.64 -30.52 25.52
C PRO A 21 -14.57 -29.75 24.70
N CYS A 22 -13.46 -29.39 25.33
CA CYS A 22 -12.34 -28.70 24.73
C CYS A 22 -11.10 -29.60 24.68
N ILE A 23 -10.19 -29.34 23.74
CA ILE A 23 -8.92 -30.06 23.62
C ILE A 23 -7.79 -29.29 24.30
N ARG A 24 -6.77 -30.01 24.78
CA ARG A 24 -5.53 -29.45 25.32
C ARG A 24 -4.35 -29.91 24.45
N PRO A 25 -3.82 -29.05 23.55
CA PRO A 25 -2.65 -29.42 22.79
C PRO A 25 -1.46 -29.63 23.74
N SER A 26 -0.76 -30.77 23.64
CA SER A 26 0.41 -31.10 24.46
C SER A 26 1.72 -31.14 23.65
N ARG A 27 1.64 -31.20 22.33
CA ARG A 27 2.76 -31.27 21.40
C ARG A 27 2.42 -30.66 20.05
N ALA A 28 3.42 -30.34 19.25
CA ALA A 28 3.24 -29.97 17.85
C ALA A 28 2.64 -31.11 17.03
N GLY A 29 1.90 -30.74 15.98
CA GLY A 29 1.22 -31.70 15.12
C GLY A 29 -0.09 -32.22 15.66
N THR A 30 -0.72 -31.57 16.65
CA THR A 30 -2.06 -31.90 17.13
C THR A 30 -3.07 -31.67 16.01
N GLN A 31 -3.57 -32.76 15.42
CA GLN A 31 -4.57 -32.72 14.35
C GLN A 31 -5.98 -32.54 14.93
N VAL A 32 -6.75 -31.66 14.28
CA VAL A 32 -8.15 -31.37 14.66
C VAL A 32 -9.05 -31.38 13.43
N GLN A 33 -10.33 -31.77 13.65
CA GLN A 33 -11.37 -31.80 12.61
C GLN A 33 -12.73 -31.44 13.19
N GLY A 34 -13.64 -30.94 12.36
CA GLY A 34 -14.97 -30.52 12.81
C GLY A 34 -14.92 -29.24 13.65
N GLU A 35 -15.83 -29.09 14.60
CA GLU A 35 -15.85 -27.95 15.52
C GLU A 35 -15.03 -28.28 16.77
N VAL A 36 -13.97 -27.52 17.00
CA VAL A 36 -13.02 -27.74 18.08
C VAL A 36 -12.80 -26.47 18.87
N ARG A 37 -13.05 -26.53 20.15
CA ARG A 37 -12.62 -25.50 21.10
C ARG A 37 -11.32 -25.94 21.76
N VAL A 38 -10.32 -25.10 21.80
CA VAL A 38 -9.11 -25.29 22.61
C VAL A 38 -9.42 -24.80 24.01
N CYS A 39 -9.09 -25.60 25.05
CA CYS A 39 -9.37 -25.22 26.43
C CYS A 39 -8.64 -23.91 26.76
N PRO A 40 -9.29 -22.92 27.37
CA PRO A 40 -8.63 -21.71 27.81
C PRO A 40 -7.36 -21.98 28.63
N GLY A 41 -6.30 -21.21 28.37
CA GLY A 41 -5.03 -21.39 29.07
C GLY A 41 -3.83 -20.99 28.23
N ARG A 42 -2.64 -21.13 28.81
CA ARG A 42 -1.38 -20.85 28.15
C ARG A 42 -0.67 -22.15 27.78
N TYR A 43 -0.30 -22.28 26.52
CA TYR A 43 0.39 -23.42 25.94
C TYR A 43 1.73 -22.97 25.37
N ARG A 44 2.82 -23.50 25.90
CA ARG A 44 4.17 -23.24 25.42
C ARG A 44 4.66 -24.48 24.67
N ILE A 45 4.55 -24.44 23.33
CA ILE A 45 4.82 -25.58 22.47
C ILE A 45 5.58 -25.11 21.23
N SER A 46 6.81 -25.59 21.02
CA SER A 46 7.57 -25.35 19.80
C SER A 46 7.08 -26.24 18.65
N ASP A 47 7.13 -25.74 17.42
CA ASP A 47 6.86 -26.54 16.22
C ASP A 47 8.13 -26.73 15.38
N PRO A 48 8.86 -27.86 15.56
CA PRO A 48 10.04 -28.18 14.77
C PRO A 48 9.71 -28.68 13.35
N THR A 49 8.44 -28.99 13.08
CA THR A 49 8.00 -29.59 11.81
C THR A 49 7.59 -28.55 10.77
N GLU A 50 7.39 -27.29 11.18
CA GLU A 50 6.87 -26.20 10.37
C GLU A 50 5.46 -26.46 9.77
N ARG A 51 4.73 -27.42 10.34
CA ARG A 51 3.39 -27.80 9.91
C ARG A 51 2.29 -27.18 10.79
N GLY A 52 2.61 -26.87 12.03
CA GLY A 52 1.73 -26.29 13.02
C GLY A 52 1.68 -27.06 14.34
N VAL A 53 1.55 -26.31 15.42
CA VAL A 53 1.23 -26.92 16.73
C VAL A 53 -0.17 -27.53 16.67
N ILE A 54 -1.14 -26.77 16.15
CA ILE A 54 -2.50 -27.25 15.86
C ILE A 54 -2.66 -27.29 14.34
N ILE A 55 -3.13 -28.42 13.81
CA ILE A 55 -3.30 -28.64 12.38
C ILE A 55 -4.77 -28.92 12.07
N ALA A 56 -5.41 -28.05 11.28
CA ALA A 56 -6.72 -28.33 10.71
C ALA A 56 -6.57 -29.44 9.64
N ALA A 57 -7.06 -30.64 9.94
CA ALA A 57 -6.82 -31.87 9.18
C ALA A 57 -7.93 -32.20 8.17
N ALA A 58 -9.08 -31.54 8.24
CA ALA A 58 -10.23 -31.79 7.38
C ALA A 58 -10.90 -30.49 6.92
N SER A 59 -11.58 -30.54 5.79
CA SER A 59 -12.40 -29.42 5.30
C SER A 59 -13.54 -29.11 6.27
N GLY A 60 -13.88 -27.82 6.41
CA GLY A 60 -14.89 -27.34 7.33
C GLY A 60 -14.45 -27.28 8.79
N THR A 61 -13.18 -27.58 9.11
CA THR A 61 -12.66 -27.50 10.49
C THR A 61 -12.79 -26.07 11.03
N ARG A 62 -13.35 -25.96 12.25
CA ARG A 62 -13.48 -24.72 13.00
C ARG A 62 -12.69 -24.81 14.30
N ILE A 63 -11.77 -23.86 14.50
CA ILE A 63 -10.90 -23.81 15.68
C ILE A 63 -11.22 -22.53 16.46
N ASP A 64 -11.79 -22.70 17.66
CA ASP A 64 -12.01 -21.62 18.60
C ASP A 64 -10.88 -21.58 19.63
N LEU A 65 -10.14 -20.46 19.63
CA LEU A 65 -9.01 -20.17 20.53
C LEU A 65 -9.37 -19.16 21.63
N THR A 66 -10.64 -18.91 21.87
CA THR A 66 -11.07 -17.91 22.88
C THR A 66 -10.48 -18.26 24.25
N GLY A 67 -9.73 -17.30 24.84
CA GLY A 67 -9.04 -17.49 26.11
C GLY A 67 -7.73 -18.30 26.04
N VAL A 68 -7.25 -18.61 24.83
CA VAL A 68 -6.00 -19.36 24.60
C VAL A 68 -4.83 -18.41 24.32
N VAL A 69 -3.67 -18.72 24.91
CA VAL A 69 -2.36 -18.16 24.54
C VAL A 69 -1.48 -19.31 24.08
N LEU A 70 -1.19 -19.36 22.79
CA LEU A 70 -0.28 -20.34 22.18
C LEU A 70 1.04 -19.65 21.84
N GLU A 71 2.16 -20.14 22.42
CA GLU A 71 3.48 -19.53 22.22
C GLU A 71 4.59 -20.58 22.02
N SER A 72 5.62 -20.27 21.21
CA SER A 72 6.69 -21.24 20.90
C SER A 72 7.65 -21.50 22.05
N GLY A 73 7.80 -20.55 22.96
CA GLY A 73 8.76 -20.66 24.07
C GLY A 73 10.14 -20.09 23.78
N ASP A 74 10.49 -19.72 22.54
CA ASP A 74 11.71 -18.93 22.24
C ASP A 74 11.48 -17.47 22.63
N SER A 75 12.55 -16.79 23.04
CA SER A 75 12.52 -15.37 23.44
C SER A 75 13.18 -14.43 22.42
N VAL A 76 13.89 -14.95 21.42
CA VAL A 76 14.63 -14.16 20.44
C VAL A 76 13.86 -14.07 19.12
N PRO A 77 13.27 -12.92 18.78
CA PRO A 77 12.39 -12.78 17.62
C PRO A 77 13.02 -13.20 16.27
N SER A 78 14.32 -12.99 16.08
CA SER A 78 15.01 -13.38 14.84
C SER A 78 15.19 -14.91 14.70
N ARG A 79 15.02 -15.66 15.77
CA ARG A 79 15.12 -17.13 15.79
C ARG A 79 13.79 -17.85 15.78
N PHE A 80 12.65 -17.13 15.92
CA PHE A 80 11.34 -17.77 15.92
C PHE A 80 11.16 -18.65 14.68
N ALA A 81 10.79 -19.91 14.91
CA ALA A 81 10.61 -20.93 13.89
C ALA A 81 9.25 -21.60 14.06
N GLY A 82 8.87 -22.44 13.11
CA GLY A 82 7.61 -23.18 13.15
C GLY A 82 6.37 -22.34 12.90
N VAL A 83 5.22 -22.97 13.08
CA VAL A 83 3.89 -22.42 12.82
C VAL A 83 2.99 -22.68 14.03
N GLY A 84 2.24 -21.68 14.45
CA GLY A 84 1.26 -21.86 15.53
C GLY A 84 0.10 -22.73 15.07
N ILE A 85 -0.62 -22.30 14.01
CA ILE A 85 -1.75 -23.05 13.46
C ILE A 85 -1.51 -23.25 11.97
N GLY A 86 -1.57 -24.49 11.53
CA GLY A 86 -1.36 -24.90 10.15
C GLY A 86 -2.61 -25.55 9.51
N SER A 87 -2.70 -25.39 8.18
CA SER A 87 -3.67 -26.09 7.35
C SER A 87 -3.08 -26.33 5.97
N ARG A 88 -3.30 -27.50 5.37
CA ARG A 88 -2.80 -27.83 4.04
C ARG A 88 -3.82 -28.67 3.26
N GLY A 89 -4.19 -28.18 2.06
CA GLY A 89 -4.98 -28.91 1.06
C GLY A 89 -6.42 -29.19 1.47
N VAL A 90 -6.96 -28.50 2.48
CA VAL A 90 -8.36 -28.62 2.93
C VAL A 90 -9.09 -27.30 2.75
N ASP A 91 -10.41 -27.33 2.63
CA ASP A 91 -11.27 -26.18 2.38
C ASP A 91 -11.94 -25.66 3.66
N ALA A 92 -12.38 -24.42 3.64
CA ALA A 92 -13.30 -23.83 4.61
C ALA A 92 -12.85 -23.94 6.09
N VAL A 93 -11.55 -23.85 6.34
CA VAL A 93 -11.02 -23.78 7.71
C VAL A 93 -11.36 -22.43 8.32
N THR A 94 -11.91 -22.45 9.54
CA THR A 94 -12.20 -21.25 10.32
C THR A 94 -11.36 -21.23 11.59
N ILE A 95 -10.66 -20.12 11.85
CA ILE A 95 -9.83 -19.91 13.05
C ILE A 95 -10.30 -18.62 13.72
N THR A 96 -10.67 -18.68 14.98
CA THR A 96 -11.25 -17.53 15.69
C THR A 96 -10.64 -17.35 17.08
N GLY A 97 -10.39 -16.09 17.45
CA GLY A 97 -9.99 -15.68 18.80
C GLY A 97 -8.57 -16.08 19.20
N GLY A 98 -8.25 -15.83 20.47
CA GLY A 98 -6.98 -16.21 21.09
C GLY A 98 -5.75 -15.41 20.68
N ILE A 99 -4.61 -15.80 21.24
CA ILE A 99 -3.29 -15.20 21.01
C ILE A 99 -2.34 -16.28 20.52
N VAL A 100 -1.68 -16.06 19.38
CA VAL A 100 -0.68 -16.99 18.83
C VAL A 100 0.59 -16.19 18.51
N ARG A 101 1.72 -16.49 19.17
CA ARG A 101 2.94 -15.68 19.06
C ARG A 101 4.22 -16.49 19.21
N GLY A 102 5.33 -15.88 18.83
CA GLY A 102 6.67 -16.48 18.98
C GLY A 102 6.99 -17.51 17.91
N TYR A 103 6.19 -17.65 16.87
CA TYR A 103 6.41 -18.53 15.73
C TYR A 103 6.96 -17.76 14.54
N ARG A 104 7.48 -18.47 13.52
CA ARG A 104 7.79 -17.86 12.23
C ARG A 104 6.50 -17.31 11.61
N TYR A 105 5.44 -18.13 11.59
CA TYR A 105 4.09 -17.70 11.25
C TYR A 105 3.11 -18.04 12.37
N GLY A 106 2.30 -17.08 12.77
CA GLY A 106 1.21 -17.37 13.69
C GLY A 106 0.22 -18.37 13.08
N ILE A 107 -0.22 -18.09 11.84
CA ILE A 107 -1.12 -18.95 11.06
C ILE A 107 -0.55 -19.14 9.66
N ARG A 108 -0.49 -20.38 9.16
CA ARG A 108 -0.14 -20.73 7.78
C ARG A 108 -1.21 -21.62 7.17
N ILE A 109 -1.84 -21.15 6.10
CA ILE A 109 -2.83 -21.90 5.33
C ILE A 109 -2.30 -22.09 3.91
N GLU A 110 -2.20 -23.34 3.47
CA GLU A 110 -1.66 -23.73 2.18
C GLU A 110 -2.70 -24.53 1.38
N GLY A 111 -3.05 -24.02 0.21
CA GLY A 111 -4.11 -24.58 -0.64
C GLY A 111 -5.51 -24.38 -0.07
N GLY A 112 -6.50 -24.94 -0.75
CA GLY A 112 -7.90 -24.87 -0.37
C GLY A 112 -8.59 -23.53 -0.65
N ARG A 113 -9.85 -23.48 -0.28
CA ARG A 113 -10.72 -22.34 -0.54
C ARG A 113 -11.59 -21.96 0.66
N ASN A 114 -12.09 -20.70 0.65
CA ASN A 114 -13.08 -20.18 1.59
C ASN A 114 -12.67 -20.26 3.07
N HIS A 115 -11.37 -20.08 3.35
CA HIS A 115 -10.87 -20.04 4.73
C HIS A 115 -11.27 -18.74 5.42
N ARG A 116 -11.41 -18.78 6.76
CA ARG A 116 -11.70 -17.61 7.59
C ARG A 116 -10.76 -17.52 8.77
N VAL A 117 -10.16 -16.34 8.96
CA VAL A 117 -9.37 -16.02 10.15
C VAL A 117 -9.95 -14.75 10.74
N THR A 118 -10.44 -14.82 11.97
CA THR A 118 -11.17 -13.69 12.58
C THR A 118 -10.75 -13.46 14.03
N SER A 119 -10.50 -12.19 14.38
CA SER A 119 -10.30 -11.76 15.79
C SER A 119 -9.17 -12.50 16.52
N VAL A 120 -8.07 -12.81 15.80
CA VAL A 120 -6.88 -13.47 16.38
C VAL A 120 -5.79 -12.44 16.61
N GLU A 121 -5.15 -12.47 17.78
CA GLU A 121 -3.97 -11.67 18.10
C GLU A 121 -2.70 -12.46 17.70
N LEU A 122 -1.95 -11.95 16.72
CA LEU A 122 -0.80 -12.60 16.09
C LEU A 122 0.49 -11.80 16.20
N SER A 123 0.50 -10.75 17.04
CA SER A 123 1.67 -9.90 17.19
C SER A 123 2.85 -10.64 17.80
N GLY A 124 4.08 -10.19 17.46
CA GLY A 124 5.28 -10.83 17.97
C GLY A 124 5.61 -12.17 17.29
N SER A 125 5.26 -12.34 16.02
CA SER A 125 5.85 -13.37 15.14
C SER A 125 7.28 -13.02 14.77
N ARG A 126 7.98 -13.88 14.01
CA ARG A 126 9.38 -13.69 13.61
C ARG A 126 9.65 -12.28 13.10
N ARG A 127 10.75 -11.69 13.58
CA ARG A 127 11.24 -10.40 13.16
C ARG A 127 12.76 -10.43 13.04
N LEU A 128 13.28 -10.18 11.84
CA LEU A 128 14.71 -10.09 11.62
C LEU A 128 15.29 -8.85 12.33
N GLU A 129 16.47 -8.99 12.85
CA GLU A 129 17.21 -7.91 13.47
C GLU A 129 17.51 -6.81 12.45
N VAL A 130 17.48 -5.56 12.89
CA VAL A 130 17.81 -4.38 12.07
C VAL A 130 19.13 -3.82 12.59
N ARG A 131 20.13 -3.70 11.71
CA ARG A 131 21.48 -3.21 12.00
C ARG A 131 21.67 -1.75 11.61
N SER A 132 20.86 -1.27 10.68
CA SER A 132 20.89 0.11 10.25
C SER A 132 20.53 1.07 11.38
N THR A 133 21.24 2.20 11.40
CA THR A 133 20.92 3.35 12.26
C THR A 133 20.60 4.56 11.39
N PRO A 134 20.00 5.63 11.93
CA PRO A 134 19.76 6.87 11.16
C PRO A 134 21.02 7.44 10.53
N ALA A 135 22.17 7.27 11.18
CA ALA A 135 23.46 7.79 10.71
C ALA A 135 24.22 6.82 9.79
N ARG A 136 23.92 5.51 9.86
CA ARG A 136 24.66 4.48 9.10
C ARG A 136 23.72 3.38 8.62
N PRO A 137 23.36 3.39 7.33
CA PRO A 137 22.62 2.30 6.72
C PRO A 137 23.48 1.04 6.58
N ASP A 138 22.90 -0.13 6.86
CA ASP A 138 23.52 -1.43 6.62
C ASP A 138 22.78 -2.12 5.46
N SER A 139 23.51 -2.50 4.42
CA SER A 139 22.94 -3.15 3.24
C SER A 139 22.34 -4.53 3.54
N ALA A 140 22.77 -5.19 4.63
CA ALA A 140 22.21 -6.46 5.08
C ALA A 140 20.75 -6.35 5.54
N ASP A 141 20.29 -5.14 5.84
CA ASP A 141 18.89 -4.90 6.22
C ASP A 141 17.94 -4.78 5.03
N ARG A 142 18.47 -4.66 3.81
CA ARG A 142 17.64 -4.56 2.61
C ARG A 142 16.83 -5.84 2.42
N LEU A 143 15.51 -5.69 2.33
CA LEU A 143 14.62 -6.81 2.04
C LEU A 143 14.75 -7.21 0.57
N GLU A 144 14.97 -8.50 0.34
CA GLU A 144 14.96 -9.06 -1.01
C GLU A 144 13.51 -9.09 -1.54
N ILE A 145 13.29 -8.48 -2.70
CA ILE A 145 11.96 -8.41 -3.32
C ILE A 145 11.87 -9.14 -4.67
N LEU A 146 12.99 -9.62 -5.19
CA LEU A 146 13.03 -10.20 -6.54
C LEU A 146 12.78 -11.70 -6.57
N ARG A 147 12.95 -12.40 -5.46
CA ARG A 147 12.79 -13.84 -5.37
C ARG A 147 11.64 -14.23 -4.44
N ARG A 148 10.93 -15.28 -4.82
CA ARG A 148 9.86 -15.84 -3.97
C ARG A 148 10.44 -16.55 -2.74
N GLU A 149 11.52 -17.30 -2.91
CA GLU A 149 12.06 -18.20 -1.93
C GLU A 149 12.50 -17.52 -0.63
N VAL A 150 12.84 -16.24 -0.69
CA VAL A 150 13.23 -15.46 0.49
C VAL A 150 12.05 -14.97 1.35
N PHE A 151 10.82 -15.13 0.87
CA PHE A 151 9.62 -14.72 1.62
C PHE A 151 9.31 -15.59 2.80
N GLU A 152 9.33 -16.88 2.58
CA GLU A 152 8.97 -17.87 3.60
C GLU A 152 9.86 -17.76 4.84
N PRO A 153 11.18 -17.51 4.72
CA PRO A 153 12.04 -17.27 5.86
C PRO A 153 11.71 -16.03 6.68
N TYR A 154 11.07 -15.01 6.09
CA TYR A 154 10.83 -13.76 6.80
C TYR A 154 9.80 -13.87 7.94
N GLY A 155 8.77 -14.71 7.77
CA GLY A 155 7.75 -14.88 8.79
C GLY A 155 6.74 -13.75 8.87
N GLY A 156 5.70 -13.95 9.68
CA GLY A 156 4.61 -12.98 9.85
C GLY A 156 3.43 -13.49 10.65
N GLY A 157 2.38 -12.67 10.76
CA GLY A 157 1.15 -13.05 11.44
C GLY A 157 0.41 -14.16 10.70
N VAL A 158 -0.01 -13.91 9.46
CA VAL A 158 -0.74 -14.86 8.60
C VAL A 158 -0.03 -15.03 7.26
N LEU A 159 0.08 -16.28 6.81
CA LEU A 159 0.47 -16.62 5.45
C LEU A 159 -0.64 -17.43 4.77
N LEU A 160 -1.17 -16.89 3.67
CA LEU A 160 -2.00 -17.63 2.71
C LEU A 160 -1.15 -18.00 1.50
N LEU A 161 -1.05 -19.28 1.21
CA LEU A 161 -0.30 -19.81 0.08
C LEU A 161 -1.21 -20.61 -0.83
N GLN A 162 -1.35 -20.21 -2.09
CA GLN A 162 -2.16 -20.90 -3.13
C GLN A 162 -3.64 -21.11 -2.70
N THR A 163 -4.24 -20.11 -2.08
CA THR A 163 -5.62 -20.17 -1.57
C THR A 163 -6.59 -19.41 -2.48
N PHE A 164 -7.88 -19.74 -2.35
CA PHE A 164 -8.95 -19.06 -3.09
C PHE A 164 -10.08 -18.62 -2.15
N GLY A 165 -10.55 -17.38 -2.27
CA GLY A 165 -11.72 -16.88 -1.55
C GLY A 165 -11.56 -16.81 -0.04
N ALA A 166 -10.34 -16.66 0.48
CA ALA A 166 -10.11 -16.55 1.91
C ALA A 166 -10.56 -15.20 2.48
N SER A 167 -10.97 -15.17 3.74
CA SER A 167 -11.36 -13.96 4.48
C SER A 167 -10.52 -13.83 5.75
N ILE A 168 -9.80 -12.69 5.88
CA ILE A 168 -9.02 -12.34 7.08
C ILE A 168 -9.55 -11.03 7.62
N THR A 169 -10.16 -11.05 8.80
CA THR A 169 -10.82 -9.87 9.36
C THR A 169 -10.61 -9.71 10.86
N GLY A 170 -10.44 -8.47 11.31
CA GLY A 170 -10.34 -8.13 12.74
C GLY A 170 -9.13 -8.73 13.45
N ILE A 171 -8.08 -9.12 12.74
CA ILE A 171 -6.86 -9.63 13.37
C ILE A 171 -5.91 -8.47 13.74
N THR A 172 -5.06 -8.74 14.72
CA THR A 172 -3.90 -7.90 15.04
C THR A 172 -2.63 -8.69 14.78
N ALA A 173 -1.71 -8.15 13.93
CA ALA A 173 -0.43 -8.78 13.61
C ALA A 173 0.67 -7.73 13.50
N ARG A 174 1.14 -7.27 14.65
CA ARG A 174 2.12 -6.19 14.82
C ARG A 174 3.46 -6.71 15.34
N ASN A 175 4.48 -5.86 15.27
CA ASN A 175 5.80 -6.15 15.83
C ASN A 175 6.41 -7.46 15.32
N ALA A 176 6.18 -7.76 14.04
CA ALA A 176 6.73 -8.89 13.31
C ALA A 176 7.56 -8.41 12.11
N GLN A 177 8.08 -9.34 11.32
CA GLN A 177 8.64 -8.99 10.02
C GLN A 177 7.52 -8.57 9.06
N ASN A 178 6.49 -9.40 8.92
CA ASN A 178 5.33 -9.13 8.09
C ASN A 178 4.02 -9.29 8.86
N GLY A 179 2.97 -8.60 8.42
CA GLY A 179 1.63 -8.78 8.97
C GLY A 179 0.90 -9.93 8.29
N ILE A 180 0.44 -9.74 7.04
CA ILE A 180 -0.31 -10.70 6.25
C ILE A 180 0.38 -10.91 4.90
N GLY A 181 0.66 -12.15 4.54
CA GLY A 181 1.20 -12.55 3.24
C GLY A 181 0.17 -13.32 2.41
N LEU A 182 -0.03 -12.91 1.16
CA LEU A 182 -0.81 -13.58 0.15
C LEU A 182 0.14 -14.01 -0.98
N ILE A 183 0.38 -15.30 -1.12
CA ILE A 183 1.24 -15.86 -2.15
C ILE A 183 0.41 -16.76 -3.05
N GLU A 184 0.27 -16.38 -4.32
CA GLU A 184 -0.59 -17.08 -5.27
C GLU A 184 -2.04 -17.23 -4.78
N ALA A 185 -2.49 -16.28 -3.93
CA ALA A 185 -3.83 -16.25 -3.37
C ALA A 185 -4.77 -15.44 -4.27
N ARG A 186 -6.01 -15.90 -4.44
CA ARG A 186 -6.96 -15.28 -5.35
C ARG A 186 -8.30 -15.01 -4.69
N ASN A 187 -8.94 -13.90 -5.08
CA ASN A 187 -10.29 -13.51 -4.67
C ASN A 187 -10.48 -13.50 -3.15
N SER A 188 -9.42 -13.14 -2.41
CA SER A 188 -9.47 -13.08 -0.94
C SER A 188 -9.90 -11.70 -0.46
N TYR A 189 -10.50 -11.65 0.72
CA TYR A 189 -10.93 -10.44 1.40
C TYR A 189 -10.13 -10.24 2.68
N VAL A 190 -9.32 -9.18 2.73
CA VAL A 190 -8.48 -8.83 3.89
C VAL A 190 -8.91 -7.46 4.37
N ALA A 191 -9.65 -7.40 5.47
CA ALA A 191 -10.25 -6.15 5.89
C ALA A 191 -10.32 -5.97 7.41
N ASP A 192 -10.35 -4.70 7.84
CA ASP A 192 -10.55 -4.32 9.23
C ASP A 192 -9.47 -4.89 10.18
N ASN A 193 -8.23 -5.07 9.67
CA ASN A 193 -7.11 -5.62 10.43
C ASN A 193 -6.17 -4.52 10.93
N ASN A 194 -5.49 -4.78 12.06
CA ASN A 194 -4.41 -3.93 12.58
C ASN A 194 -3.07 -4.63 12.38
N VAL A 195 -2.38 -4.29 11.30
CA VAL A 195 -1.12 -4.91 10.90
C VAL A 195 0.02 -3.88 10.71
N GLY A 196 -0.05 -2.78 11.47
CA GLY A 196 0.97 -1.73 11.49
C GLY A 196 2.19 -2.09 12.35
N GLY A 197 3.24 -1.25 12.27
CA GLY A 197 4.44 -1.40 13.09
C GLY A 197 5.30 -2.62 12.77
N ASN A 198 5.18 -3.20 11.59
CA ASN A 198 6.02 -4.30 11.13
C ASN A 198 7.30 -3.80 10.47
N THR A 199 8.35 -4.63 10.43
CA THR A 199 9.67 -4.23 9.92
C THR A 199 9.95 -4.70 8.49
N GLY A 200 8.98 -5.28 7.83
CA GLY A 200 9.02 -5.67 6.43
C GLY A 200 7.81 -5.13 5.68
N TRP A 201 6.80 -5.95 5.52
CA TRP A 201 5.57 -5.57 4.83
C TRP A 201 4.37 -5.80 5.73
N GLY A 202 3.51 -4.78 5.83
CA GLY A 202 2.26 -4.92 6.57
C GLY A 202 1.36 -5.94 5.89
N ILE A 203 1.01 -5.71 4.61
CA ILE A 203 0.29 -6.66 3.77
C ILE A 203 1.06 -6.84 2.46
N HIS A 204 1.23 -8.07 2.03
CA HIS A 204 2.06 -8.38 0.88
C HIS A 204 1.40 -9.39 -0.05
N LEU A 205 1.42 -9.08 -1.35
CA LEU A 205 0.86 -9.88 -2.42
C LEU A 205 1.95 -10.29 -3.42
N TRP A 206 2.06 -11.59 -3.67
CA TRP A 206 2.92 -12.17 -4.70
C TRP A 206 2.08 -13.06 -5.63
N ARG A 207 2.04 -12.76 -6.92
CA ARG A 207 1.21 -13.48 -7.91
C ARG A 207 -0.24 -13.68 -7.44
N SER A 208 -0.77 -12.68 -6.76
CA SER A 208 -2.06 -12.75 -6.10
C SER A 208 -3.04 -11.81 -6.78
N THR A 209 -4.18 -12.32 -7.23
CA THR A 209 -5.07 -11.60 -8.13
C THR A 209 -6.51 -11.53 -7.61
N GLY A 210 -7.20 -10.41 -7.95
CA GLY A 210 -8.61 -10.23 -7.62
C GLY A 210 -8.90 -10.09 -6.12
N ASN A 211 -7.91 -9.77 -5.31
CA ASN A 211 -8.08 -9.63 -3.86
C ASN A 211 -8.58 -8.22 -3.50
N ILE A 212 -9.35 -8.13 -2.41
CA ILE A 212 -9.81 -6.88 -1.83
C ILE A 212 -9.08 -6.67 -0.49
N ILE A 213 -8.31 -5.58 -0.40
CA ILE A 213 -7.58 -5.17 0.80
C ILE A 213 -8.21 -3.86 1.29
N ALA A 214 -9.03 -3.92 2.33
CA ALA A 214 -9.91 -2.82 2.69
C ALA A 214 -9.87 -2.43 4.17
N ARG A 215 -9.88 -1.14 4.48
CA ARG A 215 -10.01 -0.60 5.86
C ARG A 215 -9.01 -1.20 6.86
N ASN A 216 -7.81 -1.57 6.40
CA ASN A 216 -6.78 -2.04 7.30
C ASN A 216 -5.96 -0.87 7.83
N ARG A 217 -5.55 -0.97 9.09
CA ARG A 217 -4.53 -0.11 9.67
C ARG A 217 -3.16 -0.75 9.47
N VAL A 218 -2.33 -0.17 8.59
CA VAL A 218 -1.02 -0.70 8.18
C VAL A 218 0.08 0.33 8.40
N ASP A 219 -0.17 1.25 9.31
CA ASP A 219 0.68 2.39 9.62
C ASP A 219 2.04 2.00 10.23
N HIS A 220 3.00 2.92 10.22
CA HIS A 220 4.33 2.74 10.87
C HIS A 220 5.10 1.49 10.42
N THR A 221 4.87 0.98 9.21
CA THR A 221 5.66 -0.13 8.66
C THR A 221 7.01 0.39 8.20
N ARG A 222 8.08 0.12 9.00
CA ARG A 222 9.41 0.69 8.81
C ARG A 222 10.50 -0.34 9.13
N ARG A 223 11.59 -0.31 8.36
CA ARG A 223 12.75 -1.15 8.65
C ARG A 223 14.02 -0.33 8.93
N CYS A 224 14.35 0.59 8.07
CA CYS A 224 15.48 1.49 8.24
C CYS A 224 14.95 2.90 8.46
N GLU A 225 15.40 3.54 9.53
CA GLU A 225 14.96 4.92 9.87
C GLU A 225 15.86 5.99 9.24
N SER A 226 16.75 5.60 8.32
CA SER A 226 17.69 6.52 7.70
C SER A 226 16.97 7.65 6.94
N GLN A 227 17.46 8.87 7.10
CA GLN A 227 17.02 10.03 6.34
C GLN A 227 17.55 10.04 4.90
N VAL A 228 18.38 9.06 4.53
CA VAL A 228 18.94 8.93 3.17
C VAL A 228 17.92 8.26 2.27
N PRO A 229 17.45 8.89 1.18
CA PRO A 229 16.39 8.37 0.32
C PRO A 229 16.63 6.99 -0.29
N ALA A 230 17.89 6.56 -0.40
CA ALA A 230 18.28 5.27 -0.96
C ALA A 230 18.26 4.11 0.06
N SER A 231 17.94 4.37 1.33
CA SER A 231 18.11 3.40 2.42
C SER A 231 16.79 2.93 3.04
N ASP A 232 15.71 2.88 2.26
CA ASP A 232 14.39 2.45 2.71
C ASP A 232 14.30 0.97 3.10
N CYS A 233 15.35 0.20 2.86
CA CYS A 233 15.45 -1.23 3.11
C CYS A 233 14.29 -2.07 2.54
N GLY A 234 13.47 -1.49 1.67
CA GLY A 234 12.38 -2.18 0.99
C GLY A 234 11.09 -2.39 1.79
N ALA A 235 10.96 -1.81 2.99
CA ALA A 235 9.75 -1.92 3.80
C ALA A 235 8.59 -1.10 3.21
N ALA A 236 7.39 -1.65 3.24
CA ALA A 236 6.17 -0.98 2.75
C ALA A 236 4.94 -1.38 3.56
N ALA A 237 3.98 -0.48 3.73
CA ALA A 237 2.71 -0.84 4.35
C ALA A 237 2.00 -1.90 3.51
N ILE A 238 1.81 -1.66 2.20
CA ILE A 238 1.27 -2.66 1.28
C ILE A 238 2.24 -2.82 0.10
N LEU A 239 2.63 -4.08 -0.19
CA LEU A 239 3.49 -4.44 -1.31
C LEU A 239 2.78 -5.39 -2.28
N LEU A 240 2.70 -5.02 -3.56
CA LEU A 240 2.27 -5.87 -4.67
C LEU A 240 3.43 -6.14 -5.60
N ARG A 241 3.57 -7.39 -6.10
CA ARG A 241 4.62 -7.72 -7.07
C ARG A 241 4.35 -8.99 -7.87
N ASP A 242 5.10 -9.15 -8.98
CA ASP A 242 5.16 -10.31 -9.86
C ASP A 242 3.78 -10.82 -10.31
N ALA A 243 3.10 -10.06 -11.16
CA ALA A 243 1.75 -10.35 -11.66
C ALA A 243 0.70 -10.46 -10.53
N SER A 244 0.74 -9.50 -9.59
CA SER A 244 -0.36 -9.29 -8.65
C SER A 244 -1.36 -8.32 -9.31
N ASP A 245 -2.36 -8.89 -10.00
CA ASP A 245 -3.22 -8.16 -10.92
C ASP A 245 -4.63 -7.98 -10.38
N SER A 246 -5.32 -6.94 -10.84
CA SER A 246 -6.76 -6.73 -10.60
C SER A 246 -7.14 -6.73 -9.11
N ASN A 247 -6.25 -6.30 -8.22
CA ASN A 247 -6.54 -6.17 -6.81
C ASN A 247 -7.16 -4.79 -6.53
N THR A 248 -8.04 -4.72 -5.53
CA THR A 248 -8.62 -3.49 -5.01
C THR A 248 -8.04 -3.19 -3.63
N ILE A 249 -7.34 -2.07 -3.51
CA ILE A 249 -6.74 -1.58 -2.26
C ILE A 249 -7.49 -0.32 -1.88
N VAL A 250 -8.34 -0.37 -0.86
CA VAL A 250 -9.30 0.69 -0.58
C VAL A 250 -9.43 1.04 0.90
N ASP A 251 -9.52 2.34 1.20
CA ASP A 251 -9.77 2.88 2.54
C ASP A 251 -8.76 2.41 3.62
N ASN A 252 -7.48 2.17 3.27
CA ASN A 252 -6.48 1.74 4.24
C ASN A 252 -5.69 2.94 4.81
N ASP A 253 -5.32 2.85 6.09
CA ASP A 253 -4.34 3.73 6.74
C ASP A 253 -2.93 3.16 6.55
N LEU A 254 -2.14 3.79 5.68
CA LEU A 254 -0.76 3.42 5.34
C LEU A 254 0.25 4.44 5.87
N THR A 255 -0.18 5.33 6.74
CA THR A 255 0.57 6.53 7.16
C THR A 255 1.88 6.19 7.87
N ARG A 256 2.85 7.12 7.82
CA ARG A 256 4.12 7.04 8.55
C ARG A 256 4.96 5.79 8.26
N SER A 257 4.76 5.14 7.13
CA SER A 257 5.53 3.97 6.68
C SER A 257 6.76 4.39 5.86
N SER A 258 7.68 3.46 5.59
CA SER A 258 8.78 3.74 4.65
C SER A 258 8.24 4.03 3.26
N PHE A 259 7.47 3.10 2.71
CA PHE A 259 6.53 3.32 1.60
C PHE A 259 5.11 3.07 2.10
N GLY A 260 4.12 3.85 1.64
CA GLY A 260 2.73 3.55 1.90
C GLY A 260 2.25 2.37 1.05
N PHE A 261 2.08 2.57 -0.23
CA PHE A 261 1.78 1.54 -1.21
C PHE A 261 2.95 1.38 -2.20
N ARG A 262 3.35 0.14 -2.45
CA ARG A 262 4.40 -0.16 -3.41
C ARG A 262 3.97 -1.28 -4.35
N LEU A 263 3.84 -0.96 -5.63
CA LEU A 263 3.82 -1.94 -6.69
C LEU A 263 5.25 -2.03 -7.22
N ALA A 264 5.89 -3.16 -7.02
CA ALA A 264 7.28 -3.38 -7.40
C ALA A 264 7.37 -4.33 -8.59
N GLY A 265 7.90 -3.84 -9.69
CA GLY A 265 8.29 -4.62 -10.86
C GLY A 265 9.77 -4.42 -11.17
N ALA A 266 10.38 -5.33 -11.91
CA ALA A 266 11.74 -5.21 -12.43
C ALA A 266 11.92 -6.21 -13.59
N ARG A 267 12.12 -5.72 -14.80
CA ARG A 267 12.41 -6.60 -15.95
C ARG A 267 13.88 -6.99 -15.96
N PRO A 268 14.21 -8.25 -16.27
CA PRO A 268 13.31 -9.38 -16.61
C PRO A 268 12.85 -10.20 -15.38
N GLN A 269 13.23 -9.84 -14.14
CA GLN A 269 13.11 -10.68 -12.97
C GLN A 269 11.67 -10.83 -12.46
N LEU A 270 10.86 -9.76 -12.56
CA LEU A 270 9.47 -9.75 -12.11
C LEU A 270 8.53 -9.44 -13.29
N ARG A 271 7.39 -10.13 -13.32
CA ARG A 271 6.31 -9.80 -14.24
C ARG A 271 5.61 -8.52 -13.82
N GLN A 272 5.05 -7.80 -14.77
CA GLN A 272 4.26 -6.62 -14.53
C GLN A 272 3.02 -6.95 -13.70
N SER A 273 2.61 -6.02 -12.84
CA SER A 273 1.32 -6.06 -12.15
C SER A 273 0.37 -5.07 -12.80
N ILE A 274 -0.83 -5.54 -13.18
CA ILE A 274 -1.72 -4.85 -14.10
C ILE A 274 -3.11 -4.66 -13.49
N GLY A 275 -3.76 -3.52 -13.81
CA GLY A 275 -5.17 -3.29 -13.55
C GLY A 275 -5.57 -3.22 -12.07
N ASN A 276 -4.65 -2.85 -11.18
CA ASN A 276 -4.97 -2.66 -9.77
C ASN A 276 -5.65 -1.30 -9.53
N LEU A 277 -6.63 -1.28 -8.63
CA LEU A 277 -7.29 -0.07 -8.14
C LEU A 277 -6.81 0.25 -6.72
N VAL A 278 -6.18 1.42 -6.57
CA VAL A 278 -5.71 1.96 -5.29
C VAL A 278 -6.55 3.21 -4.98
N HIS A 279 -7.53 3.09 -4.07
CA HIS A 279 -8.58 4.08 -3.92
C HIS A 279 -8.79 4.50 -2.46
N ARG A 280 -8.87 5.82 -2.19
CA ARG A 280 -9.10 6.41 -0.86
C ARG A 280 -8.19 5.88 0.25
N ASN A 281 -6.93 5.60 -0.04
CA ASN A 281 -5.96 5.26 0.99
C ASN A 281 -5.22 6.52 1.46
N ASP A 282 -4.85 6.57 2.73
CA ASP A 282 -3.98 7.61 3.27
C ASP A 282 -2.57 7.05 3.49
N ALA A 283 -1.61 7.53 2.71
CA ALA A 283 -0.19 7.21 2.85
C ALA A 283 0.65 8.44 3.23
N SER A 284 0.04 9.40 3.91
CA SER A 284 0.69 10.63 4.35
C SER A 284 1.87 10.35 5.29
N ARG A 285 2.85 11.25 5.28
CA ARG A 285 4.06 11.18 6.11
C ARG A 285 4.91 9.94 5.82
N ALA A 286 4.87 9.40 4.60
CA ALA A 286 5.82 8.37 4.19
C ALA A 286 7.25 8.93 4.23
N LEU A 287 8.20 8.12 4.72
CA LEU A 287 9.61 8.54 4.76
C LEU A 287 10.15 8.72 3.34
N GLY A 288 9.84 7.80 2.46
CA GLY A 288 10.10 7.84 1.03
C GLY A 288 8.87 8.24 0.22
N THR A 289 8.47 7.40 -0.69
CA THR A 289 7.31 7.62 -1.58
C THR A 289 6.03 7.06 -0.96
N ALA A 290 4.96 7.86 -0.99
CA ALA A 290 3.66 7.42 -0.49
C ALA A 290 3.06 6.32 -1.38
N PHE A 291 3.00 6.51 -2.70
CA PHE A 291 2.47 5.56 -3.67
C PHE A 291 3.45 5.34 -4.82
N THR A 292 3.89 4.11 -5.02
CA THR A 292 4.83 3.74 -6.09
C THR A 292 4.23 2.71 -7.02
N ALA A 293 4.36 2.93 -8.33
CA ALA A 293 4.17 1.91 -9.35
C ALA A 293 5.44 1.83 -10.20
N ALA A 294 6.16 0.74 -10.10
CA ALA A 294 7.32 0.47 -10.93
C ALA A 294 7.04 -0.69 -11.88
N TYR A 295 7.23 -0.47 -13.19
CA TYR A 295 6.93 -1.44 -14.25
C TYR A 295 5.48 -1.97 -14.21
N GLY A 296 4.52 -1.12 -13.79
CA GLY A 296 3.10 -1.45 -13.75
C GLY A 296 2.35 -0.92 -14.97
N TRP A 297 1.25 -1.60 -15.37
CA TRP A 297 0.41 -1.15 -16.48
C TRP A 297 -1.05 -1.03 -16.08
N SER A 298 -1.73 -0.01 -16.61
CA SER A 298 -3.17 0.20 -16.41
C SER A 298 -3.62 0.18 -14.94
N ASN A 299 -2.76 0.65 -14.02
CA ASN A 299 -3.11 0.79 -12.61
C ASN A 299 -3.75 2.15 -12.36
N THR A 300 -4.73 2.18 -11.47
CA THR A 300 -5.48 3.40 -11.13
C THR A 300 -5.25 3.80 -9.68
N PHE A 301 -4.78 5.03 -9.47
CA PHE A 301 -4.67 5.68 -8.16
C PHE A 301 -5.75 6.76 -8.08
N LEU A 302 -6.78 6.54 -7.27
CA LEU A 302 -7.97 7.38 -7.23
C LEU A 302 -8.23 7.90 -5.81
N GLU A 303 -8.37 9.23 -5.65
CA GLU A 303 -8.76 9.87 -4.40
C GLU A 303 -7.90 9.49 -3.17
N ASN A 304 -6.61 9.22 -3.37
CA ASN A 304 -5.69 8.92 -2.28
C ASN A 304 -5.07 10.20 -1.72
N ARG A 305 -4.56 10.11 -0.49
CA ARG A 305 -3.86 11.18 0.21
C ARG A 305 -2.40 10.83 0.46
N ALA A 306 -1.48 11.79 0.20
CA ALA A 306 -0.03 11.58 0.30
C ALA A 306 0.72 12.80 0.87
N ASP A 307 0.16 13.43 1.92
CA ASP A 307 0.72 14.66 2.49
C ASP A 307 2.06 14.44 3.20
N SER A 308 2.93 15.46 3.15
CA SER A 308 4.19 15.51 3.90
C SER A 308 5.12 14.31 3.66
N SER A 309 4.98 13.63 2.54
CA SER A 309 5.86 12.54 2.10
C SER A 309 7.06 13.10 1.32
N ALA A 310 8.13 12.32 1.12
CA ALA A 310 9.23 12.78 0.26
C ALA A 310 8.72 12.94 -1.18
N ILE A 311 8.03 11.93 -1.69
CA ILE A 311 7.32 11.96 -2.97
C ILE A 311 5.91 11.44 -2.73
N GLY A 312 4.90 12.11 -3.31
CA GLY A 312 3.51 11.66 -3.23
C GLY A 312 3.29 10.41 -4.08
N PHE A 313 3.43 10.54 -5.40
CA PHE A 313 3.24 9.43 -6.36
C PHE A 313 4.48 9.27 -7.24
N ARG A 314 4.90 8.03 -7.48
CA ARG A 314 6.00 7.69 -8.37
C ARG A 314 5.60 6.60 -9.36
N LEU A 315 5.72 6.90 -10.66
CA LEU A 315 5.40 6.00 -11.75
C LEU A 315 6.65 5.74 -12.59
N ASP A 316 7.41 4.69 -12.28
CA ASP A 316 8.64 4.37 -13.01
C ASP A 316 8.37 3.28 -14.05
N HIS A 317 8.76 3.50 -15.30
CA HIS A 317 8.58 2.54 -16.40
C HIS A 317 7.14 2.01 -16.50
N SER A 318 6.18 2.83 -16.11
CA SER A 318 4.76 2.47 -16.05
C SER A 318 4.01 3.02 -17.25
N GLY A 319 2.97 2.32 -17.70
CA GLY A 319 2.19 2.76 -18.85
C GLY A 319 0.70 2.57 -18.69
N GLY A 320 -0.09 3.43 -19.38
CA GLY A 320 -1.53 3.39 -19.36
C GLY A 320 -2.15 3.56 -17.96
N SER A 321 -1.40 4.06 -16.99
CA SER A 321 -1.86 4.21 -15.60
C SER A 321 -2.49 5.58 -15.38
N THR A 322 -3.43 5.64 -14.42
CA THR A 322 -4.16 6.87 -14.07
C THR A 322 -3.91 7.29 -12.63
N VAL A 323 -3.53 8.55 -12.42
CA VAL A 323 -3.43 9.22 -11.12
C VAL A 323 -4.49 10.33 -11.10
N ARG A 324 -5.63 10.11 -10.41
CA ARG A 324 -6.77 11.01 -10.50
C ARG A 324 -7.35 11.39 -9.15
N GLY A 325 -7.70 12.67 -8.98
CA GLY A 325 -8.42 13.16 -7.81
C GLY A 325 -7.65 13.02 -6.49
N ASN A 326 -6.33 12.82 -6.55
CA ASN A 326 -5.54 12.64 -5.35
C ASN A 326 -5.12 13.99 -4.75
N THR A 327 -4.86 13.98 -3.44
CA THR A 327 -4.36 15.15 -2.71
C THR A 327 -2.95 14.92 -2.21
N VAL A 328 -2.05 15.88 -2.51
CA VAL A 328 -0.67 15.91 -2.01
C VAL A 328 -0.36 17.30 -1.49
N ILE A 329 -0.16 17.42 -0.19
CA ILE A 329 0.16 18.70 0.47
C ILE A 329 1.56 18.61 1.10
N GLY A 330 2.45 19.55 0.74
CA GLY A 330 3.76 19.68 1.38
C GLY A 330 4.71 18.51 1.10
N SER A 331 4.76 18.01 -0.13
CA SER A 331 5.77 17.02 -0.52
C SER A 331 7.18 17.63 -0.44
N ARG A 332 8.14 16.88 0.10
CA ARG A 332 9.51 17.40 0.29
C ARG A 332 10.34 17.47 -1.00
N SER A 333 10.00 16.69 -2.01
CA SER A 333 10.69 16.67 -3.30
C SER A 333 9.72 16.95 -4.45
N ALA A 334 8.76 16.08 -4.68
CA ALA A 334 7.76 16.27 -5.72
C ALA A 334 6.43 15.63 -5.35
N ALA A 335 5.32 16.22 -5.80
CA ALA A 335 4.01 15.61 -5.55
C ALA A 335 3.80 14.39 -6.46
N ILE A 336 4.11 14.49 -7.76
CA ILE A 336 4.02 13.38 -8.71
C ILE A 336 5.29 13.32 -9.53
N VAL A 337 5.90 12.14 -9.64
CA VAL A 337 7.07 11.86 -10.47
C VAL A 337 6.77 10.71 -11.41
N SER A 338 7.17 10.81 -12.65
CA SER A 338 7.17 9.68 -13.58
C SER A 338 8.46 9.63 -14.38
N ASP A 339 8.97 8.43 -14.59
CA ASP A 339 10.24 8.15 -15.24
C ASP A 339 10.06 7.06 -16.31
N HIS A 340 10.50 7.32 -17.55
CA HIS A 340 10.38 6.37 -18.68
C HIS A 340 8.96 5.78 -18.90
N GLY A 341 7.92 6.56 -18.65
CA GLY A 341 6.54 6.11 -18.78
C GLY A 341 5.90 6.48 -20.12
N SER A 342 4.80 5.82 -20.46
CA SER A 342 3.99 6.19 -21.62
C SER A 342 2.49 6.04 -21.36
N ASP A 343 1.72 6.90 -22.04
CA ASP A 343 0.24 6.83 -22.02
C ASP A 343 -0.39 6.98 -20.62
N ASN A 344 0.32 7.57 -19.67
CA ASN A 344 -0.20 7.80 -18.33
C ASN A 344 -1.08 9.06 -18.28
N ALA A 345 -2.09 9.05 -17.41
CA ALA A 345 -3.01 10.15 -17.19
C ALA A 345 -2.89 10.69 -15.75
N ILE A 346 -2.65 12.00 -15.60
CA ILE A 346 -2.55 12.72 -14.32
C ILE A 346 -3.65 13.76 -14.31
N LEU A 347 -4.77 13.48 -13.62
CA LEU A 347 -6.02 14.18 -13.82
C LEU A 347 -6.62 14.69 -12.50
N ALA A 348 -7.03 15.95 -12.47
CA ALA A 348 -7.82 16.53 -11.39
C ALA A 348 -7.20 16.33 -9.99
N ASN A 349 -5.88 16.33 -9.86
CA ASN A 349 -5.21 16.22 -8.57
C ASN A 349 -5.01 17.59 -7.92
N VAL A 350 -4.97 17.62 -6.58
CA VAL A 350 -4.70 18.82 -5.79
C VAL A 350 -3.28 18.71 -5.21
N LEU A 351 -2.36 19.52 -5.76
CA LEU A 351 -0.93 19.48 -5.48
C LEU A 351 -0.52 20.83 -4.87
N ILE A 352 -0.30 20.86 -3.56
CA ILE A 352 -0.10 22.12 -2.82
C ILE A 352 1.18 22.10 -2.01
N GLY A 353 2.02 23.11 -2.19
CA GLY A 353 3.26 23.29 -1.41
C GLY A 353 4.32 22.22 -1.69
N GLY A 354 5.57 22.64 -1.70
CA GLY A 354 6.72 21.77 -1.98
C GLY A 354 7.55 22.26 -3.15
N LEU A 355 8.51 21.44 -3.58
CA LEU A 355 9.44 21.87 -4.63
C LEU A 355 8.81 21.74 -6.02
N VAL A 356 8.29 20.56 -6.37
CA VAL A 356 7.74 20.30 -7.71
C VAL A 356 6.35 19.66 -7.62
N GLY A 357 5.40 20.16 -8.40
CA GLY A 357 4.08 19.57 -8.52
C GLY A 357 4.12 18.26 -9.31
N ILE A 358 4.40 18.34 -10.62
CA ILE A 358 4.50 17.18 -11.49
C ILE A 358 5.84 17.22 -12.20
N ARG A 359 6.61 16.15 -12.11
CA ARG A 359 7.86 15.98 -12.87
C ARG A 359 7.81 14.71 -13.70
N ILE A 360 7.97 14.87 -15.00
CA ILE A 360 8.12 13.74 -15.94
C ILE A 360 9.50 13.86 -16.57
N ASP A 361 10.27 12.79 -16.47
CA ASP A 361 11.65 12.73 -16.92
C ASP A 361 11.89 11.46 -17.77
N ALA A 362 12.94 11.47 -18.56
CA ALA A 362 13.48 10.29 -19.25
C ALA A 362 15.00 10.47 -19.30
N PRO A 363 15.74 10.02 -18.27
CA PRO A 363 17.20 10.11 -18.25
C PRO A 363 17.83 9.46 -19.49
N GLU A 364 18.96 10.00 -19.96
CA GLU A 364 19.56 9.63 -21.25
C GLU A 364 20.04 8.17 -21.35
N GLU A 365 20.28 7.53 -20.22
CA GLU A 365 21.03 6.28 -20.18
C GLU A 365 20.26 5.01 -20.57
N THR A 366 18.93 5.08 -20.74
CA THR A 366 18.11 3.87 -20.87
C THR A 366 17.06 3.86 -22.00
N GLY A 367 17.18 4.71 -23.00
CA GLY A 367 16.63 4.46 -24.34
C GLY A 367 15.25 5.04 -24.67
N ASP A 368 14.18 4.76 -23.98
CA ASP A 368 12.83 5.18 -24.40
C ASP A 368 12.39 6.49 -23.76
N PRO A 369 12.05 7.54 -24.53
CA PRO A 369 11.54 8.79 -23.98
C PRO A 369 10.17 8.61 -23.33
N SER A 370 9.90 9.37 -22.28
CA SER A 370 8.56 9.55 -21.76
C SER A 370 7.65 10.14 -22.85
N ARG A 371 6.42 9.60 -23.01
CA ARG A 371 5.56 10.05 -24.13
C ARG A 371 4.07 9.90 -23.86
N ARG A 372 3.28 10.73 -24.57
CA ARG A 372 1.81 10.70 -24.59
C ARG A 372 1.18 10.75 -23.19
N TYR A 373 1.72 11.61 -22.32
CA TYR A 373 1.07 11.92 -21.06
C TYR A 373 -0.12 12.82 -21.28
N ARG A 374 -1.18 12.56 -20.52
CA ARG A 374 -2.31 13.45 -20.38
C ARG A 374 -2.31 14.06 -18.98
N ILE A 375 -2.16 15.40 -18.89
CA ILE A 375 -2.06 16.13 -17.63
C ILE A 375 -3.14 17.20 -17.63
N ASP A 376 -4.31 16.87 -17.08
CA ASP A 376 -5.47 17.75 -17.19
C ASP A 376 -6.08 18.07 -15.82
N ASP A 377 -6.62 19.28 -15.71
CA ASP A 377 -7.46 19.77 -14.61
C ASP A 377 -6.80 19.69 -13.21
N ASN A 378 -5.47 19.66 -13.13
CA ASN A 378 -4.78 19.64 -11.86
C ASN A 378 -4.68 21.04 -11.25
N VAL A 379 -4.81 21.13 -9.93
CA VAL A 379 -4.54 22.33 -9.15
C VAL A 379 -3.11 22.28 -8.61
N LEU A 380 -2.26 23.22 -9.05
CA LEU A 380 -0.87 23.34 -8.66
C LEU A 380 -0.67 24.67 -7.94
N ALA A 381 -0.52 24.63 -6.61
CA ALA A 381 -0.47 25.85 -5.82
C ALA A 381 0.71 25.89 -4.84
N ARG A 382 1.31 27.08 -4.66
CA ARG A 382 2.42 27.32 -3.71
C ARG A 382 3.57 26.33 -3.87
N LEU A 383 4.02 26.12 -5.11
CA LEU A 383 5.12 25.24 -5.50
C LEU A 383 6.29 26.07 -6.04
N GLU A 384 7.52 25.59 -5.92
CA GLU A 384 8.64 26.24 -6.65
C GLU A 384 8.51 26.03 -8.15
N GLN A 385 8.12 24.83 -8.59
CA GLN A 385 7.82 24.51 -9.98
C GLN A 385 6.49 23.75 -10.08
N GLY A 386 5.62 24.16 -10.98
CA GLY A 386 4.33 23.51 -11.20
C GLY A 386 4.48 22.18 -11.94
N ILE A 387 4.71 22.23 -13.27
CA ILE A 387 4.92 21.06 -14.11
C ILE A 387 6.28 21.16 -14.78
N VAL A 388 7.08 20.12 -14.68
CA VAL A 388 8.41 20.00 -15.32
C VAL A 388 8.40 18.76 -16.22
N LEU A 389 8.60 18.98 -17.53
CA LEU A 389 8.74 17.92 -18.52
C LEU A 389 10.15 17.94 -19.09
N LYS A 390 10.90 16.86 -18.91
CA LYS A 390 12.22 16.66 -19.49
C LYS A 390 12.18 15.49 -20.44
N LYS A 391 12.69 15.71 -21.67
CA LYS A 391 12.71 14.66 -22.72
C LYS A 391 11.38 13.90 -22.88
N THR A 392 10.28 14.60 -22.68
CA THR A 392 8.93 14.08 -22.78
C THR A 392 8.30 14.56 -24.08
N THR A 393 7.72 13.69 -24.86
CA THR A 393 7.13 14.02 -26.16
C THR A 393 5.63 13.76 -26.20
N ARG A 394 4.92 14.56 -27.00
CA ARG A 394 3.47 14.42 -27.24
C ARG A 394 2.63 14.43 -25.95
N ALA A 395 3.02 15.25 -24.99
CA ALA A 395 2.21 15.48 -23.80
C ALA A 395 1.04 16.41 -24.11
N GLN A 396 -0.10 16.19 -23.46
CA GLN A 396 -1.26 17.08 -23.47
C GLN A 396 -1.44 17.69 -22.09
N LEU A 397 -1.46 19.01 -22.02
CA LEU A 397 -1.63 19.78 -20.78
C LEU A 397 -2.82 20.70 -20.94
N ARG A 398 -3.93 20.38 -20.29
CA ARG A 398 -5.19 21.12 -20.44
C ARG A 398 -5.83 21.43 -19.10
N GLY A 399 -6.42 22.60 -18.95
CA GLY A 399 -7.23 22.95 -17.77
C GLY A 399 -6.50 23.01 -16.44
N ASN A 400 -5.16 22.91 -16.42
CA ASN A 400 -4.41 22.97 -15.18
C ASN A 400 -4.37 24.39 -14.62
N LEU A 401 -4.57 24.53 -13.31
CA LEU A 401 -4.51 25.78 -12.59
C LEU A 401 -3.15 25.94 -11.91
N PHE A 402 -2.43 27.03 -12.22
CA PHE A 402 -1.17 27.42 -11.60
C PHE A 402 -1.37 28.65 -10.73
N ASP A 403 -1.24 28.50 -9.40
CA ASP A 403 -1.42 29.62 -8.48
C ASP A 403 -0.32 29.72 -7.42
N GLY A 404 0.40 30.86 -7.42
CA GLY A 404 1.49 31.12 -6.48
C GLY A 404 2.67 30.18 -6.67
N VAL A 405 3.00 29.85 -7.92
CA VAL A 405 4.15 29.02 -8.30
C VAL A 405 5.39 29.86 -8.58
N GLY A 406 6.58 29.29 -8.44
CA GLY A 406 7.82 29.93 -8.94
C GLY A 406 7.83 29.95 -10.44
N ASP A 407 7.95 28.79 -11.06
CA ASP A 407 7.76 28.56 -12.49
C ASP A 407 6.51 27.68 -12.71
N GLY A 408 5.59 28.08 -13.58
CA GLY A 408 4.38 27.33 -13.86
C GLY A 408 4.66 26.05 -14.64
N LEU A 409 5.09 26.20 -15.88
CA LEU A 409 5.43 25.10 -16.78
C LEU A 409 6.88 25.22 -17.25
N VAL A 410 7.68 24.18 -17.05
CA VAL A 410 9.08 24.10 -17.53
C VAL A 410 9.19 22.94 -18.50
N LEU A 411 9.61 23.23 -19.74
CA LEU A 411 9.86 22.24 -20.79
C LEU A 411 11.35 22.25 -21.13
N ASP A 412 12.07 21.18 -20.84
CA ASP A 412 13.48 21.03 -21.17
C ASP A 412 13.64 19.92 -22.22
N GLY A 413 14.06 20.32 -23.44
CA GLY A 413 14.25 19.39 -24.57
C GLY A 413 13.01 18.62 -25.04
N ALA A 414 11.84 18.94 -24.49
CA ALA A 414 10.63 18.13 -24.59
C ALA A 414 9.53 18.78 -25.46
N GLY A 415 9.77 19.99 -25.99
CA GLY A 415 8.70 20.80 -26.57
C GLY A 415 8.09 20.29 -27.88
N HIS A 416 8.70 19.31 -28.52
CA HIS A 416 8.22 18.85 -29.82
C HIS A 416 6.89 18.07 -29.70
N ALA A 417 5.86 18.63 -30.31
CA ALA A 417 4.51 18.07 -30.41
C ALA A 417 3.74 17.94 -29.08
N SER A 418 4.07 18.71 -28.03
CA SER A 418 3.23 18.82 -26.83
C SER A 418 2.15 19.89 -27.04
N GLU A 419 0.96 19.62 -26.55
CA GLU A 419 -0.19 20.53 -26.61
C GLU A 419 -0.39 21.20 -25.24
N VAL A 420 -0.37 22.53 -25.20
CA VAL A 420 -0.55 23.35 -23.99
C VAL A 420 -1.66 24.35 -24.21
N THR A 421 -2.88 24.03 -23.78
CA THR A 421 -4.04 24.87 -24.04
C THR A 421 -5.06 24.81 -22.89
N GLY A 422 -5.85 25.88 -22.71
CA GLY A 422 -6.88 25.93 -21.68
C GLY A 422 -6.36 25.98 -20.23
N ASN A 423 -5.05 26.04 -20.01
CA ASN A 423 -4.51 26.17 -18.66
C ASN A 423 -4.66 27.60 -18.13
N ILE A 424 -4.68 27.72 -16.82
CA ILE A 424 -4.93 28.99 -16.13
C ILE A 424 -3.71 29.37 -15.30
N PHE A 425 -3.07 30.47 -15.62
CA PHE A 425 -1.90 31.00 -14.94
C PHE A 425 -2.29 32.23 -14.13
N LEU A 426 -2.46 32.07 -12.81
CA LEU A 426 -2.89 33.16 -11.93
C LEU A 426 -1.68 33.96 -11.40
N ARG A 427 -0.75 33.30 -10.75
CA ARG A 427 0.42 33.94 -10.12
C ARG A 427 1.66 33.10 -10.31
N ALA A 428 2.73 33.71 -10.82
CA ALA A 428 4.06 33.12 -10.85
C ALA A 428 5.11 34.17 -10.42
N SER A 429 6.02 33.76 -9.54
CA SER A 429 7.09 34.66 -9.08
C SER A 429 8.18 34.85 -10.12
N ARG A 430 8.46 33.86 -10.96
CA ARG A 430 9.41 33.93 -12.08
C ARG A 430 8.65 33.84 -13.41
N TRP A 431 8.36 32.65 -13.90
CA TRP A 431 7.80 32.44 -15.23
C TRP A 431 6.48 31.69 -15.18
N PHE A 432 5.53 32.06 -16.00
CA PHE A 432 4.38 31.23 -16.29
C PHE A 432 4.80 30.02 -17.13
N ILE A 433 5.64 30.23 -18.12
CA ILE A 433 6.19 29.18 -18.98
C ILE A 433 7.68 29.48 -19.25
N ASP A 434 8.54 28.46 -19.09
CA ASP A 434 9.93 28.42 -19.49
C ASP A 434 10.12 27.26 -20.48
N ALA A 435 10.29 27.55 -21.76
CA ALA A 435 10.45 26.56 -22.83
C ALA A 435 11.26 27.12 -24.00
N PRO A 436 12.09 26.31 -24.69
CA PRO A 436 12.87 26.77 -25.84
C PRO A 436 11.99 27.28 -26.99
N ASP A 437 10.92 26.54 -27.31
CA ASP A 437 9.96 26.84 -28.37
C ASP A 437 8.61 26.17 -28.05
N LEU A 438 7.49 26.92 -28.09
CA LEU A 438 6.18 26.43 -27.75
C LEU A 438 5.06 27.27 -28.35
N SER A 439 4.01 26.62 -28.84
CA SER A 439 2.70 27.25 -29.06
C SER A 439 1.83 27.05 -27.85
N ALA A 440 1.53 28.11 -27.08
CA ALA A 440 0.75 28.14 -25.88
C ALA A 440 -0.52 29.01 -26.02
N GLY A 441 -1.06 29.10 -27.23
CA GLY A 441 -2.33 29.80 -27.47
C GLY A 441 -3.54 29.16 -26.80
N GLY A 442 -4.54 30.00 -26.50
CA GLY A 442 -5.77 29.54 -25.87
C GLY A 442 -5.71 29.27 -24.36
N ASN A 443 -4.58 29.57 -23.71
CA ASN A 443 -4.47 29.57 -22.24
C ASN A 443 -4.99 30.90 -21.65
N TYR A 444 -5.30 30.86 -20.35
CA TYR A 444 -5.83 31.99 -19.58
C TYR A 444 -4.74 32.58 -18.67
N TRP A 445 -4.63 33.91 -18.63
CA TRP A 445 -3.54 34.62 -17.97
C TRP A 445 -4.10 35.69 -17.03
N ALA A 446 -3.65 35.71 -15.78
CA ALA A 446 -3.99 36.76 -14.84
C ALA A 446 -3.05 37.97 -15.03
N THR A 447 -3.07 38.57 -16.23
CA THR A 447 -2.32 39.75 -16.63
C THR A 447 -3.28 40.76 -17.27
N ALA A 448 -2.91 42.04 -17.26
CA ALA A 448 -3.76 43.13 -17.81
C ALA A 448 -3.96 42.98 -19.33
N ASP A 449 -2.96 42.45 -20.01
CA ASP A 449 -2.93 42.33 -21.46
C ASP A 449 -1.92 41.24 -21.92
N ALA A 450 -1.90 40.98 -23.21
CA ALA A 450 -1.01 40.00 -23.82
C ALA A 450 0.49 40.37 -23.68
N SER A 451 0.84 41.66 -23.67
CA SER A 451 2.23 42.09 -23.47
C SER A 451 2.75 41.75 -22.10
N SER A 452 1.92 41.99 -21.05
CA SER A 452 2.24 41.62 -19.68
C SER A 452 2.35 40.10 -19.50
N ALA A 453 1.55 39.32 -20.20
CA ALA A 453 1.66 37.85 -20.22
C ALA A 453 2.95 37.41 -20.93
N THR A 454 3.30 38.02 -22.06
CA THR A 454 4.55 37.76 -22.80
C THR A 454 5.80 38.05 -21.96
N ALA A 455 5.77 39.06 -21.09
CA ALA A 455 6.86 39.37 -20.17
C ALA A 455 7.08 38.29 -19.09
N LYS A 456 6.14 37.33 -18.92
CA LYS A 456 6.20 36.22 -17.98
C LYS A 456 6.48 34.86 -18.66
N VAL A 457 6.89 34.88 -19.93
CA VAL A 457 7.32 33.66 -20.62
C VAL A 457 8.79 33.78 -21.05
N LYS A 458 9.50 32.66 -20.98
CA LYS A 458 10.91 32.61 -21.34
C LYS A 458 11.13 31.61 -22.50
N GLY A 459 11.72 32.08 -23.60
CA GLY A 459 11.95 31.34 -24.83
C GLY A 459 11.11 31.85 -26.00
N ARG A 460 11.08 31.10 -27.10
CA ARG A 460 10.25 31.44 -28.27
C ARG A 460 8.83 30.88 -28.11
N ILE A 461 8.00 31.61 -27.38
CA ILE A 461 6.67 31.15 -27.00
C ILE A 461 5.60 32.04 -27.62
N SER A 462 4.70 31.42 -28.42
CA SER A 462 3.50 32.09 -28.91
C SER A 462 2.37 31.88 -27.93
N ILE A 463 1.81 32.96 -27.36
CA ILE A 463 0.67 32.88 -26.43
C ILE A 463 -0.66 33.23 -27.08
N LEU A 464 -0.68 33.50 -28.38
CA LEU A 464 -1.91 33.87 -29.07
C LEU A 464 -2.69 32.68 -29.60
N PRO A 465 -4.03 32.71 -29.52
CA PRO A 465 -4.86 33.77 -28.92
C PRO A 465 -4.72 33.85 -27.39
N TRP A 466 -4.46 35.04 -26.85
CA TRP A 466 -4.42 35.36 -25.44
C TRP A 466 -5.86 35.45 -24.87
N LYS A 467 -6.07 34.98 -23.64
CA LYS A 467 -7.33 35.11 -22.90
C LYS A 467 -7.08 35.60 -21.47
N PRO A 468 -7.88 36.55 -20.93
CA PRO A 468 -7.78 36.91 -19.52
C PRO A 468 -8.24 35.77 -18.61
N ALA A 469 -7.66 35.61 -17.42
CA ALA A 469 -8.05 34.57 -16.46
C ALA A 469 -9.52 34.70 -16.03
N THR A 470 -10.04 35.93 -15.97
CA THR A 470 -11.46 36.19 -15.69
C THR A 470 -12.41 35.52 -16.69
N ALA A 471 -11.97 35.25 -17.92
CA ALA A 471 -12.76 34.51 -18.91
C ALA A 471 -12.90 33.00 -18.57
N ALA A 472 -12.06 32.49 -17.65
CA ALA A 472 -12.18 31.14 -17.11
C ALA A 472 -12.92 31.10 -15.77
N GLY A 473 -13.44 32.23 -15.28
CA GLY A 473 -14.17 32.31 -14.01
C GLY A 473 -13.28 32.52 -12.78
N TYR A 474 -12.04 33.01 -12.95
CA TYR A 474 -11.06 33.27 -11.87
C TYR A 474 -10.69 34.75 -11.75
#